data_963710ef3a88f0564f87a73e5b493f46
#
_entry.id   963710ef3a88f0564f87a73e5b493f46
#
_cell.length_a   1.000
_cell.length_b   1.000
_cell.length_c   1.000
_cell.angle_alpha   90.00
_cell.angle_beta   90.00
_cell.angle_gamma   90.00
#
_symmetry.space_group_name_H-M   'P 1'
#
loop_
_entity.id
_entity.type
_entity.pdbx_description
1 polymer ?
#
loop_
_entity_poly.entity_id
_entity_poly.type
_entity_poly.pdbx_seq_one_letter_code
_entity_poly.pdbx_strand_id
1 'polypeptide(L)'
;MAIRYSKLWKKLIDENMMKTDLRDKAGITTNALAKLGKNEHVNTQVLEKICNVLHCNIQDIAEFVPDEERKEKKYGKEENC
;
A
#
# COMPACT_ATOMS: atom_id res chain seq x y z
N MET A 1 -9.13 10.61 0.88
CA MET A 1 -8.43 9.51 1.55
C MET A 1 -7.03 9.36 1.03
N ALA A 2 -6.12 8.98 1.89
CA ALA A 2 -4.75 8.68 1.49
C ALA A 2 -4.55 7.17 1.54
N ILE A 3 -3.58 6.67 0.79
CA ILE A 3 -3.22 5.26 0.83
C ILE A 3 -1.87 5.12 1.50
N ARG A 4 -1.68 4.04 2.23
CA ARG A 4 -0.45 3.81 2.98
C ARG A 4 -0.02 2.35 2.82
N TYR A 5 1.29 2.14 2.72
CA TYR A 5 1.86 0.82 2.46
C TYR A 5 2.76 0.33 3.58
N SER A 6 2.54 0.80 4.80
CA SER A 6 3.36 0.39 5.95
C SER A 6 3.37 -1.11 6.15
N LYS A 7 2.23 -1.75 5.93
CA LYS A 7 2.11 -3.19 6.08
C LYS A 7 2.98 -3.93 5.07
N LEU A 8 3.08 -3.37 3.86
CA LEU A 8 3.93 -3.97 2.83
C LEU A 8 5.39 -3.99 3.28
N TRP A 9 5.86 -2.87 3.82
CA TRP A 9 7.28 -2.79 4.25
C TRP A 9 7.55 -3.74 5.41
N LYS A 10 6.63 -3.87 6.34
CA LYS A 10 6.76 -4.84 7.42
C LYS A 10 6.83 -6.25 6.88
N LYS A 11 6.00 -6.56 5.89
CA LYS A 11 5.98 -7.89 5.31
C LYS A 11 7.30 -8.21 4.62
N LEU A 12 7.89 -7.22 3.95
CA LEU A 12 9.19 -7.42 3.32
C LEU A 12 10.27 -7.71 4.37
N ILE A 13 10.23 -7.02 5.48
CA ILE A 13 11.18 -7.26 6.57
C ILE A 13 11.01 -8.69 7.10
N ASP A 14 9.78 -9.12 7.29
CA ASP A 14 9.49 -10.47 7.77
C ASP A 14 9.99 -11.54 6.80
N GLU A 15 9.97 -11.24 5.50
CA GLU A 15 10.39 -12.16 4.45
C GLU A 15 11.87 -12.00 4.11
N ASN A 16 12.57 -11.11 4.79
CA ASN A 16 13.98 -10.80 4.49
C ASN A 16 14.17 -10.37 3.05
N MET A 17 13.23 -9.58 2.53
CA MET A 17 13.30 -9.07 1.16
C MET A 17 13.61 -7.59 1.17
N MET A 18 14.41 -7.17 0.20
CA MET A 18 14.63 -5.75 -0.05
C MET A 18 13.61 -5.25 -1.04
N LYS A 19 13.45 -3.93 -1.11
CA LYS A 19 12.49 -3.32 -2.06
C LYS A 19 12.83 -3.68 -3.50
N THR A 20 14.13 -3.72 -3.82
CA THR A 20 14.57 -4.09 -5.16
C THR A 20 14.24 -5.54 -5.48
N ASP A 21 14.32 -6.41 -4.48
CA ASP A 21 13.94 -7.82 -4.65
C ASP A 21 12.46 -7.93 -4.98
N LEU A 22 11.64 -7.15 -4.29
CA LEU A 22 10.20 -7.13 -4.57
C LEU A 22 9.93 -6.67 -5.99
N ARG A 23 10.63 -5.60 -6.42
CA ARG A 23 10.46 -5.07 -7.76
C ARG A 23 10.77 -6.15 -8.80
N ASP A 24 11.88 -6.85 -8.62
CA ASP A 24 12.33 -7.84 -9.58
C ASP A 24 11.39 -9.05 -9.59
N LYS A 25 10.99 -9.53 -8.42
CA LYS A 25 10.14 -10.71 -8.33
C LYS A 25 8.72 -10.44 -8.80
N ALA A 26 8.20 -9.25 -8.49
CA ALA A 26 6.85 -8.88 -8.90
C ALA A 26 6.80 -8.41 -10.35
N GLY A 27 7.94 -8.03 -10.92
CA GLY A 27 7.97 -7.52 -12.28
C GLY A 27 7.37 -6.13 -12.40
N ILE A 28 7.48 -5.31 -11.37
CA ILE A 28 6.98 -3.94 -11.40
C ILE A 28 8.11 -2.99 -11.77
N THR A 29 7.73 -1.78 -12.18
CA THR A 29 8.71 -0.79 -12.61
C THR A 29 9.32 -0.06 -11.43
N THR A 30 10.47 0.59 -11.66
CA THR A 30 11.09 1.43 -10.66
C THR A 30 10.15 2.57 -10.25
N ASN A 31 9.41 3.13 -11.21
CA ASN A 31 8.44 4.18 -10.93
C ASN A 31 7.36 3.72 -9.98
N ALA A 32 6.85 2.49 -10.19
CA ALA A 32 5.83 1.94 -9.31
C ALA A 32 6.39 1.76 -7.90
N LEU A 33 7.61 1.26 -7.80
CA LEU A 33 8.26 1.10 -6.49
C LEU A 33 8.44 2.44 -5.80
N ALA A 34 8.83 3.47 -6.53
CA ALA A 34 9.00 4.81 -5.96
C ALA A 34 7.67 5.36 -5.45
N LYS A 35 6.58 5.13 -6.17
CA LYS A 35 5.25 5.57 -5.72
C LYS A 35 4.85 4.87 -4.44
N LEU A 36 5.13 3.58 -4.35
CA LEU A 36 4.86 2.83 -3.13
C LEU A 36 5.61 3.43 -1.94
N GLY A 37 6.86 3.82 -2.16
CA GLY A 37 7.67 4.42 -1.11
C GLY A 37 7.17 5.78 -0.66
N LYS A 38 6.40 6.46 -1.50
CA LYS A 38 5.84 7.78 -1.20
C LYS A 38 4.38 7.73 -0.77
N ASN A 39 3.83 6.54 -0.62
CA ASN A 39 2.41 6.34 -0.30
C ASN A 39 1.51 6.98 -1.35
N GLU A 40 1.88 6.82 -2.62
CA GLU A 40 1.09 7.32 -3.74
C GLU A 40 0.26 6.17 -4.33
N HIS A 41 -0.80 6.54 -5.02
CA HIS A 41 -1.66 5.53 -5.65
C HIS A 41 -0.92 4.88 -6.81
N VAL A 42 -1.08 3.56 -6.90
CA VAL A 42 -0.55 2.79 -8.02
C VAL A 42 -1.69 2.01 -8.64
N ASN A 43 -1.44 1.52 -9.82
CA ASN A 43 -2.39 0.72 -10.57
C ASN A 43 -2.64 -0.61 -9.83
N THR A 44 -3.86 -1.12 -9.93
CA THR A 44 -4.22 -2.36 -9.24
C THR A 44 -3.42 -3.56 -9.76
N GLN A 45 -2.96 -3.52 -11.00
CA GLN A 45 -2.11 -4.58 -11.52
C GLN A 45 -0.79 -4.67 -10.76
N VAL A 46 -0.25 -3.54 -10.35
CA VAL A 46 0.96 -3.51 -9.53
C VAL A 46 0.70 -4.20 -8.19
N LEU A 47 -0.44 -3.87 -7.59
CA LEU A 47 -0.82 -4.46 -6.30
C LEU A 47 -1.05 -5.96 -6.43
N GLU A 48 -1.66 -6.37 -7.53
CA GLU A 48 -1.90 -7.79 -7.80
C GLU A 48 -0.58 -8.56 -7.89
N LYS A 49 0.38 -8.00 -8.60
CA LYS A 49 1.69 -8.63 -8.75
C LYS A 49 2.40 -8.78 -7.42
N ILE A 50 2.30 -7.75 -6.58
CA ILE A 50 2.91 -7.79 -5.25
C ILE A 50 2.25 -8.86 -4.40
N CYS A 51 0.92 -8.93 -4.42
CA CYS A 51 0.19 -9.93 -3.66
C CYS A 51 0.55 -11.34 -4.10
N ASN A 52 0.75 -11.53 -5.40
CA ASN A 52 1.14 -12.85 -5.93
C ASN A 52 2.51 -13.28 -5.41
N VAL A 53 3.45 -12.35 -5.35
CA VAL A 53 4.80 -12.64 -4.87
C VAL A 53 4.80 -12.97 -3.39
N LEU A 54 4.02 -12.22 -2.62
CA LEU A 54 4.01 -12.35 -1.15
C LEU A 54 2.94 -13.31 -0.65
N HIS A 55 2.12 -13.85 -1.56
CA HIS A 55 1.05 -14.80 -1.22
C HIS A 55 0.11 -14.23 -0.17
N CYS A 56 -0.40 -13.03 -0.43
CA CYS A 56 -1.27 -12.33 0.51
C CYS A 56 -2.34 -11.55 -0.25
N ASN A 57 -3.20 -10.89 0.49
CA ASN A 57 -4.26 -10.06 -0.08
C ASN A 57 -3.89 -8.59 0.02
N ILE A 58 -4.62 -7.75 -0.71
CA ILE A 58 -4.38 -6.31 -0.74
C ILE A 58 -4.41 -5.70 0.68
N GLN A 59 -5.29 -6.19 1.53
CA GLN A 59 -5.43 -5.68 2.89
C GLN A 59 -4.18 -5.93 3.74
N ASP A 60 -3.33 -6.87 3.30
CA ASP A 60 -2.10 -7.19 4.02
C ASP A 60 -0.95 -6.28 3.63
N ILE A 61 -1.10 -5.49 2.56
CA ILE A 61 -0.02 -4.64 2.05
C ILE A 61 -0.40 -3.17 1.98
N ALA A 62 -1.69 -2.84 1.97
CA ALA A 62 -2.12 -1.46 1.80
C ALA A 62 -3.34 -1.18 2.66
N GLU A 63 -3.51 0.08 3.02
CA GLU A 63 -4.69 0.52 3.75
C GLU A 63 -4.99 1.96 3.38
N PHE A 64 -6.25 2.33 3.50
CA PHE A 64 -6.66 3.71 3.28
C PHE A 64 -6.75 4.42 4.62
N VAL A 65 -6.24 5.64 4.66
CA VAL A 65 -6.28 6.47 5.85
C VAL A 65 -7.32 7.55 5.61
N PRO A 66 -8.39 7.60 6.44
CA PRO A 66 -9.41 8.63 6.24
C PRO A 66 -8.85 10.03 6.43
N ASP A 67 -9.33 10.95 5.60
CA ASP A 67 -8.91 12.34 5.68
C ASP A 67 -9.31 12.97 7.01
N GLU A 68 -10.42 12.54 7.56
CA GLU A 68 -10.93 13.11 8.79
C GLU A 68 -10.06 12.77 10.00
N GLU A 69 -9.12 11.86 9.87
CA GLU A 69 -8.16 11.62 10.94
C GLU A 69 -7.33 12.85 11.25
N ARG A 70 -7.28 13.75 10.29
CA ARG A 70 -6.48 14.95 10.43
C ARG A 70 -7.24 16.10 11.04
N LYS A 71 -8.54 15.93 11.28
CA LYS A 71 -9.37 16.97 11.86
C LYS A 71 -10.19 16.40 12.95
N GLU A 72 -10.79 16.89 13.26
CA GLU A 72 -11.59 16.31 14.15
C GLU A 72 -12.93 16.30 13.92
N LYS A 73 -13.61 15.86 13.08
CA LYS A 73 -14.48 15.65 12.60
C LYS A 73 -15.54 15.75 12.47
N LYS A 74 -16.12 15.86 12.18
CA LYS A 74 -16.87 15.80 11.79
C LYS A 74 -17.79 15.62 11.39
N TYR A 75 -18.46 15.37 11.12
CA TYR A 75 -19.08 14.96 10.48
C TYR A 75 -19.72 14.41 10.73
N GLY A 76 -19.70 14.05 10.70
CA GLY A 76 -20.04 13.42 10.53
C GLY A 76 -20.78 13.13 10.61
N LYS A 77 -21.05 12.95 10.48
CA LYS A 77 -21.46 12.56 10.18
C LYS A 77 -21.95 12.15 9.80
N GLU A 78 -22.16 11.91 9.46
CA GLU A 78 -22.31 11.47 8.83
C GLU A 78 -22.58 11.03 8.51
N GLU A 79 -22.93 10.87 8.31
CA GLU A 79 -22.83 10.37 7.77
C GLU A 79 -22.75 9.96 7.46
N ASN A 80 -23.09 9.81 7.38
CA ASN A 80 -22.64 9.34 6.90
C ASN A 80 -22.46 9.01 6.59
N CYS A 81 -22.84 8.96 6.31
CA CYS A 81 -22.30 8.69 5.95
C CYS A 81 -22.11 8.56 6.08
#